data_80fcb2a8205005d3693d21c8a1b57713
#
_entry.id   80fcb2a8205005d3693d21c8a1b57713
#
_cell.length_a   1.000
_cell.length_b   1.000
_cell.length_c   1.000
_cell.angle_alpha   90.00
_cell.angle_beta   90.00
_cell.angle_gamma   90.00
#
_symmetry.space_group_name_H-M   'P 1'
#
loop_
_entity.id
_entity.type
_entity.pdbx_description
1 polymer ?
#
loop_
_entity_poly.entity_id
_entity_poly.type
_entity_poly.pdbx_seq_one_letter_code
_entity_poly.pdbx_strand_id
1 'polypeptide(L)'
;MSKKQNKSPTILLLEQDDQTRPLLMYNLRSQGFRTIVVLEEEDAIERMSGKNVCPDVILLNQVKLSIDEFINMGRRIRRAAGFLSRTPIVVMAERFGVDMEGLDVLVGESEYVTYPEDGQQLMNLLHRLCSV
;
A
#
# COMPACT_ATOMS: atom_id res chain seq x y z
N MET A 1 1.82 25.94 12.16
CA MET A 1 1.87 25.52 12.34
C MET A 1 1.82 24.41 12.51
N SER A 2 1.73 23.95 12.45
CA SER A 2 1.95 22.91 12.79
C SER A 2 1.06 21.85 12.89
N LYS A 3 -0.03 21.90 12.74
CA LYS A 3 -0.94 21.00 12.93
C LYS A 3 -0.86 19.90 12.05
N LYS A 4 -0.57 19.99 10.85
CA LYS A 4 -0.51 18.94 10.02
C LYS A 4 0.52 18.01 10.38
N GLN A 5 1.49 18.41 11.09
CA GLN A 5 2.52 17.54 11.51
C GLN A 5 2.04 16.46 12.41
N ASN A 6 0.89 16.63 12.99
CA ASN A 6 0.38 15.62 13.92
C ASN A 6 -0.54 14.63 13.27
N LYS A 7 -0.76 14.77 11.99
CA LYS A 7 -1.61 13.81 11.33
C LYS A 7 -0.83 12.58 10.96
N SER A 8 -1.37 11.44 11.27
CA SER A 8 -0.78 10.18 10.87
C SER A 8 -1.13 9.88 9.43
N PRO A 9 -0.17 9.43 8.62
CA PRO A 9 -0.49 9.02 7.26
C PRO A 9 -1.39 7.80 7.27
N THR A 10 -2.22 7.69 6.26
CA THR A 10 -3.21 6.62 6.14
C THR A 10 -2.81 5.66 5.03
N ILE A 11 -2.83 4.39 5.34
CA ILE A 11 -2.54 3.33 4.38
C ILE A 11 -3.84 2.58 4.10
N LEU A 12 -4.21 2.49 2.82
CA LEU A 12 -5.30 1.60 2.42
C LEU A 12 -4.66 0.25 2.13
N LEU A 13 -4.97 -0.73 2.96
CA LEU A 13 -4.34 -2.04 2.88
C LEU A 13 -5.32 -3.08 2.35
N LEU A 14 -4.95 -3.71 1.23
CA LEU A 14 -5.70 -4.86 0.74
C LEU A 14 -4.91 -6.10 1.11
N GLU A 15 -5.41 -6.86 2.07
CA GLU A 15 -4.76 -8.05 2.57
C GLU A 15 -5.79 -9.15 2.79
N GLN A 16 -5.72 -10.19 1.98
CA GLN A 16 -6.71 -11.25 2.00
C GLN A 16 -6.39 -12.36 2.99
N ASP A 17 -5.13 -12.49 3.37
CA ASP A 17 -4.73 -13.57 4.25
C ASP A 17 -5.06 -13.26 5.70
N ASP A 18 -5.88 -14.12 6.31
CA ASP A 18 -6.34 -13.90 7.67
C ASP A 18 -5.24 -14.02 8.72
N GLN A 19 -4.18 -14.71 8.40
CA GLN A 19 -3.08 -14.87 9.36
C GLN A 19 -2.08 -13.72 9.25
N THR A 20 -1.83 -13.25 8.07
CA THR A 20 -0.89 -12.14 7.83
C THR A 20 -1.46 -10.81 8.26
N ARG A 21 -2.76 -10.63 8.04
CA ARG A 21 -3.39 -9.33 8.24
C ARG A 21 -3.23 -8.72 9.62
N PRO A 22 -3.47 -9.46 10.72
CA PRO A 22 -3.35 -8.84 12.03
C PRO A 22 -1.95 -8.36 12.36
N LEU A 23 -0.94 -9.13 11.97
CA LEU A 23 0.43 -8.77 12.24
C LEU A 23 0.85 -7.54 11.42
N LEU A 24 0.45 -7.52 10.15
CA LEU A 24 0.78 -6.39 9.30
C LEU A 24 0.10 -5.13 9.82
N MET A 25 -1.17 -5.22 10.23
CA MET A 25 -1.88 -4.08 10.81
C MET A 25 -1.20 -3.59 12.07
N TYR A 26 -0.77 -4.52 12.92
CA TYR A 26 -0.08 -4.15 14.15
C TYR A 26 1.21 -3.40 13.84
N ASN A 27 1.98 -3.92 12.89
CA ASN A 27 3.25 -3.30 12.53
C ASN A 27 3.04 -1.91 11.93
N LEU A 28 2.05 -1.74 11.07
CA LEU A 28 1.76 -0.45 10.48
C LEU A 28 1.37 0.56 11.55
N ARG A 29 0.48 0.16 12.45
CA ARG A 29 0.04 1.06 13.51
C ARG A 29 1.16 1.40 14.47
N SER A 30 2.03 0.45 14.75
CA SER A 30 3.18 0.69 15.62
C SER A 30 4.15 1.71 15.03
N GLN A 31 4.15 1.84 13.70
CA GLN A 31 5.02 2.79 13.02
C GLN A 31 4.34 4.14 12.78
N GLY A 32 3.14 4.32 13.31
CA GLY A 32 2.45 5.60 13.23
C GLY A 32 1.49 5.74 12.08
N PHE A 33 1.20 4.66 11.36
CA PHE A 33 0.26 4.72 10.24
C PHE A 33 -1.15 4.41 10.71
N ARG A 34 -2.12 5.10 10.10
CA ARG A 34 -3.51 4.71 10.24
C ARG A 34 -3.78 3.71 9.12
N THR A 35 -4.60 2.71 9.40
CA THR A 35 -4.87 1.67 8.40
C THR A 35 -6.35 1.60 8.11
N ILE A 36 -6.67 1.51 6.83
CA ILE A 36 -8.01 1.18 6.36
C ILE A 36 -7.84 -0.15 5.64
N VAL A 37 -8.49 -1.18 6.15
CA VAL A 37 -8.28 -2.53 5.65
C VAL A 37 -9.45 -2.96 4.80
N VAL A 38 -9.15 -3.50 3.61
CA VAL A 38 -10.16 -4.07 2.73
C VAL A 38 -9.70 -5.45 2.32
N LEU A 39 -10.63 -6.31 2.00
CA LEU A 39 -10.33 -7.69 1.62
C LEU A 39 -10.40 -7.91 0.12
N GLU A 40 -11.10 -7.05 -0.60
CA GLU A 40 -11.31 -7.23 -2.03
C GLU A 40 -11.24 -5.90 -2.76
N GLU A 41 -10.97 -5.99 -4.05
CA GLU A 41 -10.86 -4.81 -4.88
C GLU A 41 -12.12 -3.96 -4.86
N GLU A 42 -13.29 -4.61 -4.86
CA GLU A 42 -14.56 -3.89 -4.87
C GLU A 42 -14.73 -3.00 -3.66
N ASP A 43 -14.35 -3.52 -2.49
CA ASP A 43 -14.40 -2.75 -1.26
C ASP A 43 -13.48 -1.55 -1.34
N ALA A 44 -12.29 -1.75 -1.89
CA ALA A 44 -11.31 -0.67 -2.01
C ALA A 44 -11.85 0.43 -2.92
N ILE A 45 -12.45 0.03 -4.04
CA ILE A 45 -13.00 0.99 -4.99
C ILE A 45 -14.12 1.79 -4.34
N GLU A 46 -14.98 1.11 -3.60
CA GLU A 46 -16.08 1.76 -2.94
C GLU A 46 -15.58 2.79 -1.93
N ARG A 47 -14.57 2.44 -1.17
CA ARG A 47 -14.00 3.36 -0.19
C ARG A 47 -13.37 4.57 -0.84
N MET A 48 -12.64 4.37 -1.93
CA MET A 48 -11.99 5.47 -2.63
C MET A 48 -13.01 6.40 -3.28
N SER A 49 -14.14 5.85 -3.73
CA SER A 49 -15.19 6.64 -4.37
C SER A 49 -15.95 7.49 -3.37
N GLY A 50 -15.93 7.11 -2.10
CA GLY A 50 -16.79 7.74 -1.10
C GLY A 50 -16.36 9.10 -0.62
N LYS A 51 -15.21 9.60 -1.04
CA LYS A 51 -14.71 10.93 -0.69
C LYS A 51 -14.35 11.13 0.78
N ASN A 52 -14.62 10.15 1.61
CA ASN A 52 -14.24 10.23 3.01
C ASN A 52 -12.90 9.59 3.29
N VAL A 53 -12.31 9.00 2.26
CA VAL A 53 -11.04 8.29 2.40
C VAL A 53 -10.04 8.90 1.43
N CYS A 54 -8.92 9.34 1.99
CA CYS A 54 -7.82 9.87 1.20
C CYS A 54 -6.54 9.23 1.69
N PRO A 55 -6.28 7.99 1.29
CA PRO A 55 -5.07 7.35 1.76
C PRO A 55 -3.83 7.97 1.14
N ASP A 56 -2.74 7.90 1.88
CA ASP A 56 -1.46 8.38 1.40
C ASP A 56 -0.74 7.33 0.56
N VAL A 57 -1.07 6.05 0.77
CA VAL A 57 -0.52 4.95 -0.02
C VAL A 57 -1.57 3.85 -0.13
N ILE A 58 -1.62 3.21 -1.29
CA ILE A 58 -2.42 2.00 -1.49
C ILE A 58 -1.44 0.84 -1.43
N LEU A 59 -1.59 -0.03 -0.45
CA LEU A 59 -0.69 -1.15 -0.22
C LEU A 59 -1.41 -2.45 -0.51
N LEU A 60 -0.86 -3.24 -1.43
CA LEU A 60 -1.44 -4.50 -1.85
C LEU A 60 -0.46 -5.62 -1.58
N ASN A 61 -0.90 -6.66 -0.88
CA ASN A 61 -0.05 -7.81 -0.64
C ASN A 61 -0.37 -8.85 -1.71
N GLN A 62 0.66 -9.24 -2.48
CA GLN A 62 0.48 -10.17 -3.57
C GLN A 62 0.12 -11.56 -3.06
N VAL A 63 -0.99 -12.10 -3.55
CA VAL A 63 -1.42 -13.45 -3.24
C VAL A 63 -2.10 -14.00 -4.48
N LYS A 64 -1.57 -15.11 -5.03
CA LYS A 64 -2.16 -15.84 -6.13
C LYS A 64 -2.09 -15.22 -7.51
N LEU A 65 -2.27 -13.93 -7.64
CA LEU A 65 -2.21 -13.27 -8.94
C LEU A 65 -0.80 -12.76 -9.18
N SER A 66 -0.50 -12.38 -10.40
CA SER A 66 0.81 -11.87 -10.75
C SER A 66 1.00 -10.46 -10.20
N ILE A 67 2.24 -10.01 -10.15
CA ILE A 67 2.56 -8.65 -9.74
C ILE A 67 1.88 -7.66 -10.67
N ASP A 68 1.93 -7.92 -11.98
CA ASP A 68 1.31 -7.00 -12.94
C ASP A 68 -0.20 -6.90 -12.72
N GLU A 69 -0.84 -8.00 -12.37
CA GLU A 69 -2.27 -7.95 -12.07
C GLU A 69 -2.55 -7.11 -10.83
N PHE A 70 -1.68 -7.20 -9.82
CA PHE A 70 -1.86 -6.37 -8.63
C PHE A 70 -1.56 -4.90 -8.91
N ILE A 71 -0.59 -4.61 -9.75
CA ILE A 71 -0.33 -3.21 -10.15
C ILE A 71 -1.56 -2.64 -10.86
N ASN A 72 -2.15 -3.41 -11.77
CA ASN A 72 -3.33 -2.95 -12.48
C ASN A 72 -4.52 -2.79 -11.55
N MET A 73 -4.64 -3.69 -10.56
CA MET A 73 -5.68 -3.58 -9.55
C MET A 73 -5.51 -2.28 -8.77
N GLY A 74 -4.28 -1.96 -8.36
CA GLY A 74 -4.01 -0.72 -7.65
C GLY A 74 -4.37 0.50 -8.48
N ARG A 75 -4.11 0.45 -9.77
CA ARG A 75 -4.47 1.55 -10.67
C ARG A 75 -5.98 1.73 -10.76
N ARG A 76 -6.73 0.63 -10.81
CA ARG A 76 -8.19 0.72 -10.83
C ARG A 76 -8.72 1.30 -9.53
N ILE A 77 -8.14 0.88 -8.41
CA ILE A 77 -8.54 1.39 -7.10
C ILE A 77 -8.25 2.91 -7.04
N ARG A 78 -7.05 3.29 -7.46
CA ARG A 78 -6.66 4.69 -7.41
C ARG A 78 -7.58 5.55 -8.30
N ARG A 79 -7.95 5.01 -9.45
CA ARG A 79 -8.79 5.76 -10.38
C ARG A 79 -10.16 6.07 -9.79
N ALA A 80 -10.61 5.26 -8.84
CA ALA A 80 -11.89 5.50 -8.19
C ALA A 80 -11.93 6.83 -7.43
N ALA A 81 -10.74 7.36 -7.07
CA ALA A 81 -10.66 8.66 -6.43
C ALA A 81 -10.58 9.80 -7.45
N GLY A 82 -10.50 9.49 -8.74
CA GLY A 82 -10.45 10.48 -9.80
C GLY A 82 -9.21 10.33 -10.66
N PHE A 83 -9.26 10.87 -11.88
CA PHE A 83 -8.16 10.78 -12.81
C PHE A 83 -6.89 11.47 -12.33
N LEU A 84 -7.05 12.48 -11.49
CA LEU A 84 -5.88 13.23 -11.05
C LEU A 84 -5.23 12.67 -9.79
N SER A 85 -5.76 11.57 -9.28
CA SER A 85 -5.18 10.96 -8.08
C SER A 85 -3.77 10.47 -8.38
N ARG A 86 -2.83 10.80 -7.50
CA ARG A 86 -1.45 10.38 -7.65
C ARG A 86 -0.99 9.56 -6.45
N THR A 87 -1.92 9.00 -5.74
CA THR A 87 -1.60 8.18 -4.58
C THR A 87 -0.65 7.05 -4.97
N PRO A 88 0.49 6.91 -4.33
CA PRO A 88 1.41 5.82 -4.65
C PRO A 88 0.78 4.46 -4.40
N ILE A 89 1.15 3.50 -5.24
CA ILE A 89 0.71 2.11 -5.10
C ILE A 89 1.94 1.30 -4.78
N VAL A 90 1.86 0.47 -3.76
CA VAL A 90 2.94 -0.44 -3.38
C VAL A 90 2.41 -1.86 -3.40
N VAL A 91 3.04 -2.74 -4.17
CA VAL A 91 2.73 -4.16 -4.17
C VAL A 91 3.85 -4.89 -3.45
N MET A 92 3.50 -5.67 -2.43
CA MET A 92 4.45 -6.51 -1.73
C MET A 92 4.53 -7.84 -2.46
N ALA A 93 5.69 -8.15 -3.00
CA ALA A 93 5.89 -9.42 -3.70
C ALA A 93 5.89 -10.56 -2.69
N GLU A 94 5.27 -11.68 -3.04
CA GLU A 94 5.18 -12.82 -2.15
C GLU A 94 6.32 -13.80 -2.36
N ARG A 95 6.63 -14.11 -3.62
CA ARG A 95 7.70 -15.05 -3.93
C ARG A 95 8.62 -14.43 -4.95
N PHE A 96 9.92 -14.55 -4.71
CA PHE A 96 10.89 -13.95 -5.60
C PHE A 96 12.26 -14.57 -5.34
N GLY A 97 13.15 -14.43 -6.31
CA GLY A 97 14.49 -14.96 -6.19
C GLY A 97 15.36 -14.14 -5.28
N VAL A 98 16.45 -14.71 -4.86
CA VAL A 98 17.40 -14.08 -3.96
C VAL A 98 17.92 -12.76 -4.53
N ASP A 99 18.03 -12.68 -5.84
CA ASP A 99 18.55 -11.49 -6.49
C ASP A 99 17.60 -10.29 -6.38
N MET A 100 16.33 -10.54 -6.10
CA MET A 100 15.36 -9.45 -5.92
C MET A 100 15.20 -9.04 -4.46
N GLU A 101 15.59 -9.90 -3.54
CA GLU A 101 15.38 -9.66 -2.13
C GLU A 101 16.03 -8.37 -1.67
N GLY A 102 15.29 -7.54 -0.98
CA GLY A 102 15.77 -6.26 -0.48
C GLY A 102 15.57 -5.09 -1.42
N LEU A 103 14.99 -5.32 -2.60
CA LEU A 103 14.80 -4.24 -3.57
C LEU A 103 13.41 -3.62 -3.46
N ASP A 104 13.35 -2.32 -3.67
CA ASP A 104 12.11 -1.60 -3.91
C ASP A 104 12.22 -1.04 -5.31
N VAL A 105 11.33 -1.46 -6.20
CA VAL A 105 11.46 -1.15 -7.62
C VAL A 105 10.32 -0.25 -8.08
N LEU A 106 10.63 0.89 -8.66
CA LEU A 106 9.64 1.76 -9.25
C LEU A 106 9.31 1.20 -10.63
N VAL A 107 8.06 0.80 -10.84
CA VAL A 107 7.65 0.17 -12.09
C VAL A 107 6.73 1.06 -12.93
N GLY A 108 6.43 2.25 -12.47
CA GLY A 108 5.62 3.23 -13.18
C GLY A 108 5.91 4.59 -12.60
N GLU A 109 5.02 5.56 -12.79
CA GLU A 109 5.26 6.88 -12.25
C GLU A 109 5.15 6.93 -10.73
N SER A 110 4.22 6.17 -10.18
CA SER A 110 4.03 6.11 -8.74
C SER A 110 3.59 4.73 -8.32
N GLU A 111 4.08 3.72 -9.00
CA GLU A 111 3.79 2.34 -8.67
C GLU A 111 5.09 1.64 -8.33
N TYR A 112 5.12 0.99 -7.18
CA TYR A 112 6.31 0.34 -6.65
C TYR A 112 6.05 -1.13 -6.37
N VAL A 113 7.07 -1.95 -6.54
CA VAL A 113 7.04 -3.32 -6.07
C VAL A 113 8.14 -3.46 -5.04
N THR A 114 7.80 -3.91 -3.85
CA THR A 114 8.81 -4.16 -2.82
C THR A 114 9.02 -5.65 -2.69
N TYR A 115 10.28 -6.05 -2.61
CA TYR A 115 10.68 -7.44 -2.44
C TYR A 115 11.33 -7.53 -1.06
N PRO A 116 10.51 -7.63 -0.01
CA PRO A 116 11.01 -7.39 1.35
C PRO A 116 11.95 -8.47 1.86
N GLU A 117 13.07 -8.04 2.41
CA GLU A 117 13.95 -8.94 3.14
C GLU A 117 13.53 -9.01 4.60
N ASP A 118 12.85 -7.98 5.09
CA ASP A 118 12.32 -7.95 6.45
C ASP A 118 11.20 -6.92 6.53
N GLY A 119 10.57 -6.84 7.69
CA GLY A 119 9.45 -5.91 7.89
C GLY A 119 9.85 -4.45 7.88
N GLN A 120 11.09 -4.16 8.25
CA GLN A 120 11.55 -2.78 8.30
C GLN A 120 11.68 -2.17 6.91
N GLN A 121 12.00 -2.98 5.92
CA GLN A 121 12.12 -2.49 4.56
C GLN A 121 10.81 -1.88 4.07
N LEU A 122 9.70 -2.57 4.33
CA LEU A 122 8.39 -2.04 3.95
C LEU A 122 8.10 -0.75 4.70
N MET A 123 8.37 -0.73 6.00
CA MET A 123 8.08 0.47 6.80
C MET A 123 8.89 1.66 6.31
N ASN A 124 10.15 1.43 5.94
CA ASN A 124 11.00 2.49 5.42
C ASN A 124 10.46 3.04 4.11
N LEU A 125 10.00 2.16 3.23
CA LEU A 125 9.44 2.60 1.96
C LEU A 125 8.18 3.42 2.19
N LEU A 126 7.29 2.95 3.07
CA LEU A 126 6.05 3.66 3.34
C LEU A 126 6.31 5.03 3.96
N HIS A 127 7.26 5.11 4.91
CA HIS A 127 7.61 6.40 5.50
C HIS A 127 8.14 7.35 4.44
N ARG A 128 8.95 6.83 3.53
CA ARG A 128 9.51 7.67 2.48
C ARG A 128 8.42 8.20 1.54
N LEU A 129 7.46 7.36 1.21
CA LEU A 129 6.37 7.76 0.31
C LEU A 129 5.40 8.72 0.97
N CYS A 130 5.26 8.67 2.28
CA CYS A 130 4.36 9.54 3.02
C CYS A 130 5.02 10.83 3.48
N SER A 131 6.32 10.93 3.35
CA SER A 131 7.03 12.14 3.75
C SER A 131 6.84 13.21 2.70
N VAL A 132 6.81 14.42 3.14
CA VAL A 132 6.58 15.53 2.23
C VAL A 132 7.76 16.44 2.16
#